data_700e22c85d2851bbeffa7823ecf1efc0
#
_entry.id   700e22c85d2851bbeffa7823ecf1efc0
#
_cell.length_a   1.000
_cell.length_b   1.000
_cell.length_c   1.000
_cell.angle_alpha   90.00
_cell.angle_beta   90.00
_cell.angle_gamma   90.00
#
_symmetry.space_group_name_H-M   'P 1'
#
loop_
_entity.id
_entity.type
_entity.pdbx_description
1 polymer ?
#
loop_
_entity_poly.entity_id
_entity_poly.type
_entity_poly.pdbx_seq_one_letter_code
_entity_poly.pdbx_strand_id
1 'polypeptide(L)'
;MNRRIWIIGGTSEGRGLVKELAALDIEIYVSVATLYGAGLIEEHNNVKVLPERMDLTAMCSFLAEHKPDCVIDATHPYATVVTQTVKEACALNNTEYLRLVRPAEAGYGSAIVVHDAAEAAELLSHTEGKIFLTTGSKNLPDFTAVPDYSKRIALRILPMQDSLAKAVELGYKPANVVCMQGPFEEDLNIAMIKHFNAKYLVTKDSGKAGGFEEKISAAHKAGAELVIIARSENEHGSGYADIAALMKKRYQTAE
;
A
#
# COMPACT_ATOMS: atom_id res chain seq x y z
N MET A 1 -32.21 2.40 4.88
CA MET A 1 -30.73 2.33 4.90
C MET A 1 -30.30 2.14 6.34
N ASN A 2 -29.37 1.20 6.59
CA ASN A 2 -28.90 0.93 7.96
C ASN A 2 -27.94 2.00 8.48
N ARG A 3 -27.56 2.97 7.67
CA ARG A 3 -26.54 4.00 7.94
C ARG A 3 -25.24 3.40 8.49
N ARG A 4 -24.78 2.32 7.87
CA ARG A 4 -23.55 1.62 8.22
C ARG A 4 -22.67 1.46 7.00
N ILE A 5 -21.39 1.66 7.17
CA ILE A 5 -20.39 1.37 6.13
C ILE A 5 -19.24 0.56 6.71
N TRP A 6 -18.59 -0.22 5.86
CA TRP A 6 -17.39 -0.96 6.25
C TRP A 6 -16.22 -0.54 5.37
N ILE A 7 -15.16 -0.05 5.99
CA ILE A 7 -13.94 0.39 5.31
C ILE A 7 -12.85 -0.64 5.56
N ILE A 8 -12.30 -1.22 4.49
CA ILE A 8 -11.11 -2.06 4.59
C ILE A 8 -9.92 -1.12 4.45
N GLY A 9 -9.27 -0.82 5.58
CA GLY A 9 -8.22 0.18 5.70
C GLY A 9 -6.82 -0.35 5.39
N GLY A 10 -5.83 0.50 5.60
CA GLY A 10 -4.41 0.18 5.44
C GLY A 10 -3.60 1.25 4.73
N THR A 11 -4.25 2.32 4.26
CA THR A 11 -3.63 3.44 3.57
C THR A 11 -3.88 4.77 4.28
N SER A 12 -3.10 5.78 3.96
CA SER A 12 -3.32 7.17 4.42
C SER A 12 -4.65 7.73 3.93
N GLU A 13 -5.03 7.41 2.69
CA GLU A 13 -6.31 7.84 2.12
C GLU A 13 -7.48 7.17 2.83
N GLY A 14 -7.36 5.88 3.14
CA GLY A 14 -8.37 5.17 3.94
C GLY A 14 -8.58 5.84 5.30
N ARG A 15 -7.49 6.23 5.99
CA ARG A 15 -7.58 6.99 7.25
C ARG A 15 -8.20 8.37 7.08
N GLY A 16 -7.79 9.09 6.04
CA GLY A 16 -8.39 10.39 5.70
C GLY A 16 -9.89 10.29 5.44
N LEU A 17 -10.31 9.23 4.73
CA LEU A 17 -11.72 8.98 4.45
C LEU A 17 -12.50 8.67 5.73
N VAL A 18 -11.96 7.83 6.63
CA VAL A 18 -12.57 7.56 7.94
C VAL A 18 -12.79 8.86 8.72
N LYS A 19 -11.76 9.70 8.84
CA LYS A 19 -11.83 10.99 9.53
C LYS A 19 -12.91 11.90 8.93
N GLU A 20 -12.97 11.99 7.61
CA GLU A 20 -13.96 12.84 6.92
C GLU A 20 -15.39 12.32 7.10
N LEU A 21 -15.58 11.00 6.98
CA LEU A 21 -16.90 10.39 7.09
C LEU A 21 -17.39 10.26 8.55
N ALA A 22 -16.50 10.31 9.54
CA ALA A 22 -16.87 10.31 10.96
C ALA A 22 -17.72 11.51 11.36
N ALA A 23 -17.71 12.59 10.56
CA ALA A 23 -18.61 13.74 10.75
C ALA A 23 -20.06 13.48 10.31
N LEU A 24 -20.33 12.37 9.63
CA LEU A 24 -21.67 12.00 9.18
C LEU A 24 -22.40 11.17 10.26
N ASP A 25 -23.73 11.20 10.23
CA ASP A 25 -24.58 10.37 11.10
C ASP A 25 -24.67 8.92 10.58
N ILE A 26 -23.53 8.21 10.62
CA ILE A 26 -23.36 6.82 10.17
C ILE A 26 -22.48 6.05 11.14
N GLU A 27 -22.66 4.74 11.23
CA GLU A 27 -21.74 3.83 11.92
C GLU A 27 -20.68 3.34 10.94
N ILE A 28 -19.41 3.47 11.30
CA ILE A 28 -18.26 3.11 10.45
C ILE A 28 -17.50 1.96 11.10
N TYR A 29 -17.44 0.82 10.43
CA TYR A 29 -16.51 -0.25 10.77
C TYR A 29 -15.24 -0.09 9.94
N VAL A 30 -14.07 -0.24 10.58
CA VAL A 30 -12.78 -0.13 9.88
C VAL A 30 -11.93 -1.34 10.19
N SER A 31 -11.73 -2.22 9.22
CA SER A 31 -10.81 -3.34 9.37
C SER A 31 -9.40 -2.96 8.92
N VAL A 32 -8.41 -3.29 9.74
CA VAL A 32 -6.98 -3.12 9.44
C VAL A 32 -6.22 -4.39 9.82
N ALA A 33 -5.15 -4.69 9.10
CA ALA A 33 -4.44 -5.96 9.24
C ALA A 33 -3.61 -6.09 10.52
N THR A 34 -3.40 -5.00 11.29
CA THR A 34 -2.47 -4.97 12.43
C THR A 34 -2.94 -3.99 13.51
N LEU A 35 -2.57 -4.26 14.76
CA LEU A 35 -2.75 -3.33 15.89
C LEU A 35 -2.06 -1.97 15.63
N TYR A 36 -0.90 -1.99 14.97
CA TYR A 36 -0.23 -0.76 14.57
C TYR A 36 -1.09 0.09 13.63
N GLY A 37 -1.70 -0.52 12.60
CA GLY A 37 -2.63 0.16 11.69
C GLY A 37 -3.85 0.72 12.43
N ALA A 38 -4.35 0.02 13.44
CA ALA A 38 -5.45 0.49 14.27
C ALA A 38 -5.09 1.74 15.06
N GLY A 39 -3.91 1.77 15.67
CA GLY A 39 -3.41 2.93 16.42
C GLY A 39 -3.16 4.20 15.59
N LEU A 40 -3.23 4.10 14.27
CA LEU A 40 -3.13 5.26 13.37
C LEU A 40 -4.50 5.87 13.00
N ILE A 41 -5.60 5.25 13.41
CA ILE A 41 -6.96 5.74 13.16
C ILE A 41 -7.37 6.61 14.36
N GLU A 42 -7.83 7.84 14.07
CA GLU A 42 -8.35 8.73 15.11
C GLU A 42 -9.61 8.13 15.75
N GLU A 43 -9.73 8.25 17.06
CA GLU A 43 -10.91 7.78 17.80
C GLU A 43 -12.12 8.69 17.54
N HIS A 44 -13.24 8.08 17.16
CA HIS A 44 -14.53 8.74 16.97
C HIS A 44 -15.64 7.84 17.54
N ASN A 45 -16.68 8.44 18.11
CA ASN A 45 -17.77 7.69 18.77
C ASN A 45 -18.52 6.74 17.83
N ASN A 46 -18.55 7.04 16.55
CA ASN A 46 -19.25 6.27 15.53
C ASN A 46 -18.31 5.39 14.67
N VAL A 47 -17.01 5.29 15.04
CA VAL A 47 -16.01 4.48 14.36
C VAL A 47 -15.60 3.29 15.22
N LYS A 48 -15.73 2.09 14.70
CA LYS A 48 -15.31 0.83 15.34
C LYS A 48 -14.15 0.23 14.55
N VAL A 49 -12.97 0.19 15.16
CA VAL A 49 -11.76 -0.34 14.54
C VAL A 49 -11.61 -1.82 14.87
N LEU A 50 -11.37 -2.64 13.84
CA LEU A 50 -11.21 -4.09 13.90
C LEU A 50 -9.78 -4.44 13.47
N PRO A 51 -8.85 -4.65 14.43
CA PRO A 51 -7.42 -4.83 14.14
C PRO A 51 -7.07 -6.30 13.87
N GLU A 52 -7.77 -6.92 12.93
CA GLU A 52 -7.56 -8.33 12.59
C GLU A 52 -7.62 -8.58 11.08
N ARG A 53 -6.93 -9.63 10.65
CA ARG A 53 -7.04 -10.11 9.28
C ARG A 53 -8.24 -11.03 9.18
N MET A 54 -9.12 -10.75 8.25
CA MET A 54 -10.28 -11.58 7.96
C MET A 54 -10.04 -12.37 6.67
N ASP A 55 -10.35 -13.66 6.71
CA ASP A 55 -10.51 -14.48 5.52
C ASP A 55 -11.90 -14.31 4.89
N LEU A 56 -12.18 -15.02 3.81
CA LEU A 56 -13.48 -14.94 3.12
C LEU A 56 -14.64 -15.30 4.04
N THR A 57 -14.50 -16.34 4.85
CA THR A 57 -15.56 -16.82 5.75
C THR A 57 -15.86 -15.77 6.83
N ALA A 58 -14.84 -15.21 7.45
CA ALA A 58 -14.99 -14.15 8.44
C ALA A 58 -15.63 -12.88 7.85
N MET A 59 -15.23 -12.50 6.62
CA MET A 59 -15.81 -11.35 5.90
C MET A 59 -17.29 -11.59 5.58
N CYS A 60 -17.67 -12.76 5.10
CA CYS A 60 -19.05 -13.10 4.83
C CYS A 60 -19.91 -13.10 6.12
N SER A 61 -19.38 -13.64 7.22
CA SER A 61 -20.07 -13.63 8.52
C SER A 61 -20.29 -12.20 9.03
N PHE A 62 -19.27 -11.35 8.90
CA PHE A 62 -19.34 -9.94 9.26
C PHE A 62 -20.40 -9.18 8.44
N LEU A 63 -20.44 -9.40 7.13
CA LEU A 63 -21.43 -8.79 6.23
C LEU A 63 -22.86 -9.24 6.58
N ALA A 64 -23.06 -10.53 6.87
CA ALA A 64 -24.37 -11.08 7.24
C ALA A 64 -24.88 -10.53 8.59
N GLU A 65 -23.99 -10.35 9.56
CA GLU A 65 -24.31 -9.84 10.90
C GLU A 65 -24.56 -8.33 10.90
N HIS A 66 -23.61 -7.55 10.34
CA HIS A 66 -23.66 -6.09 10.47
C HIS A 66 -24.41 -5.39 9.32
N LYS A 67 -24.56 -6.03 8.18
CA LYS A 67 -25.32 -5.56 7.00
C LYS A 67 -25.00 -4.12 6.63
N PRO A 68 -23.73 -3.77 6.35
CA PRO A 68 -23.40 -2.43 5.92
C PRO A 68 -24.05 -2.11 4.56
N ASP A 69 -24.39 -0.85 4.34
CA ASP A 69 -24.96 -0.38 3.06
C ASP A 69 -23.95 -0.53 1.92
N CYS A 70 -22.66 -0.36 2.22
CA CYS A 70 -21.57 -0.62 1.27
C CYS A 70 -20.27 -0.96 1.99
N VAL A 71 -19.35 -1.56 1.23
CA VAL A 71 -17.96 -1.79 1.62
C VAL A 71 -17.05 -0.91 0.78
N ILE A 72 -16.16 -0.14 1.43
CA ILE A 72 -15.15 0.67 0.77
C ILE A 72 -13.80 0.01 0.94
N ASP A 73 -13.26 -0.55 -0.13
CA ASP A 73 -11.90 -1.10 -0.14
C ASP A 73 -10.87 0.01 -0.36
N ALA A 74 -10.28 0.45 0.74
CA ALA A 74 -9.21 1.45 0.79
C ALA A 74 -7.85 0.80 1.08
N THR A 75 -7.66 -0.47 0.69
CA THR A 75 -6.40 -1.17 0.85
C THR A 75 -5.34 -0.66 -0.13
N HIS A 76 -4.09 -1.01 0.13
CA HIS A 76 -2.98 -0.65 -0.76
C HIS A 76 -3.16 -1.31 -2.15
N PRO A 77 -2.86 -0.64 -3.27
CA PRO A 77 -3.00 -1.20 -4.63
C PRO A 77 -2.35 -2.58 -4.83
N TYR A 78 -1.25 -2.84 -4.13
CA TYR A 78 -0.56 -4.14 -4.18
C TYR A 78 -1.08 -5.18 -3.17
N ALA A 79 -2.21 -4.92 -2.52
CA ALA A 79 -2.85 -5.87 -1.61
C ALA A 79 -3.91 -6.72 -2.35
N THR A 80 -3.55 -7.28 -3.50
CA THR A 80 -4.45 -7.95 -4.44
C THR A 80 -5.27 -9.08 -3.82
N VAL A 81 -4.68 -9.84 -2.91
CA VAL A 81 -5.36 -10.96 -2.22
C VAL A 81 -6.55 -10.45 -1.43
N VAL A 82 -6.36 -9.48 -0.54
CA VAL A 82 -7.47 -8.95 0.29
C VAL A 82 -8.51 -8.24 -0.57
N THR A 83 -8.10 -7.49 -1.59
CA THR A 83 -9.04 -6.87 -2.55
C THR A 83 -9.93 -7.91 -3.21
N GLN A 84 -9.36 -9.03 -3.67
CA GLN A 84 -10.14 -10.11 -4.27
C GLN A 84 -11.09 -10.77 -3.27
N THR A 85 -10.61 -11.03 -2.05
CA THR A 85 -11.43 -11.60 -0.97
C THR A 85 -12.61 -10.69 -0.61
N VAL A 86 -12.39 -9.38 -0.52
CA VAL A 86 -13.46 -8.41 -0.23
C VAL A 86 -14.49 -8.36 -1.36
N LYS A 87 -14.05 -8.35 -2.62
CA LYS A 87 -14.95 -8.39 -3.79
C LYS A 87 -15.84 -9.62 -3.75
N GLU A 88 -15.25 -10.79 -3.50
CA GLU A 88 -15.96 -12.06 -3.42
C GLU A 88 -16.96 -12.07 -2.26
N ALA A 89 -16.56 -11.63 -1.06
CA ALA A 89 -17.45 -11.54 0.09
C ALA A 89 -18.65 -10.62 -0.18
N CYS A 90 -18.41 -9.46 -0.81
CA CYS A 90 -19.47 -8.52 -1.18
C CYS A 90 -20.44 -9.14 -2.20
N ALA A 91 -19.92 -9.84 -3.22
CA ALA A 91 -20.76 -10.51 -4.21
C ALA A 91 -21.64 -11.61 -3.58
N LEU A 92 -21.08 -12.43 -2.69
CA LEU A 92 -21.80 -13.50 -2.00
C LEU A 92 -22.90 -12.96 -1.07
N ASN A 93 -22.73 -11.76 -0.51
CA ASN A 93 -23.70 -11.14 0.41
C ASN A 93 -24.56 -10.06 -0.26
N ASN A 94 -24.47 -9.90 -1.57
CA ASN A 94 -25.19 -8.84 -2.32
C ASN A 94 -24.99 -7.44 -1.72
N THR A 95 -23.77 -7.13 -1.27
CA THR A 95 -23.39 -5.86 -0.69
C THR A 95 -22.63 -5.02 -1.72
N GLU A 96 -22.92 -3.72 -1.80
CA GLU A 96 -22.23 -2.81 -2.70
C GLU A 96 -20.75 -2.74 -2.36
N TYR A 97 -19.89 -2.89 -3.37
CA TYR A 97 -18.45 -2.78 -3.26
C TYR A 97 -17.94 -1.54 -3.99
N LEU A 98 -17.19 -0.71 -3.28
CA LEU A 98 -16.54 0.48 -3.82
C LEU A 98 -15.03 0.36 -3.63
N ARG A 99 -14.26 0.55 -4.71
CA ARG A 99 -12.80 0.56 -4.62
C ARG A 99 -12.28 1.99 -4.61
N LEU A 100 -11.55 2.34 -3.55
CA LEU A 100 -10.80 3.59 -3.49
C LEU A 100 -9.49 3.43 -4.25
N VAL A 101 -9.39 4.07 -5.41
CA VAL A 101 -8.17 4.08 -6.22
C VAL A 101 -7.48 5.43 -6.13
N ARG A 102 -6.16 5.37 -6.22
CA ARG A 102 -5.35 6.58 -6.42
C ARG A 102 -5.22 6.82 -7.93
N PRO A 103 -5.27 8.07 -8.40
CA PRO A 103 -4.88 8.36 -9.77
C PRO A 103 -3.48 7.78 -10.04
N ALA A 104 -3.31 7.12 -11.16
CA ALA A 104 -1.97 6.76 -11.64
C ALA A 104 -1.26 8.07 -12.01
N GLU A 105 -0.02 8.25 -11.57
CA GLU A 105 0.76 9.41 -11.98
C GLU A 105 1.18 9.22 -13.44
N ALA A 106 0.85 10.21 -14.27
CA ALA A 106 1.20 10.18 -15.67
C ALA A 106 2.70 10.48 -15.85
N GLY A 107 3.41 9.53 -16.47
CA GLY A 107 4.76 9.74 -16.97
C GLY A 107 5.87 9.36 -16.00
N TYR A 108 6.40 8.14 -16.17
CA TYR A 108 7.56 7.67 -15.42
C TYR A 108 8.91 8.18 -15.98
N GLY A 109 8.87 9.10 -16.96
CA GLY A 109 10.07 9.64 -17.59
C GLY A 109 10.94 8.56 -18.25
N SER A 110 12.25 8.55 -17.96
CA SER A 110 13.21 7.55 -18.45
C SER A 110 13.29 6.29 -17.57
N ALA A 111 12.37 6.08 -16.64
CA ALA A 111 12.38 4.92 -15.76
C ALA A 111 12.06 3.62 -16.52
N ILE A 112 12.68 2.53 -16.08
CA ILE A 112 12.33 1.19 -16.55
C ILE A 112 11.06 0.76 -15.81
N VAL A 113 10.01 0.44 -16.54
CA VAL A 113 8.72 0.03 -15.97
C VAL A 113 8.56 -1.48 -16.13
N VAL A 114 8.22 -2.15 -15.04
CA VAL A 114 7.99 -3.59 -14.97
C VAL A 114 6.64 -3.88 -14.29
N HIS A 115 6.06 -5.04 -14.56
CA HIS A 115 4.73 -5.38 -14.06
C HIS A 115 4.74 -5.88 -12.60
N ASP A 116 5.80 -6.59 -12.20
CA ASP A 116 5.90 -7.16 -10.86
C ASP A 116 7.35 -7.24 -10.35
N ALA A 117 7.52 -7.81 -9.16
CA ALA A 117 8.82 -7.94 -8.53
C ALA A 117 9.69 -9.04 -9.17
N ALA A 118 9.08 -10.06 -9.74
CA ALA A 118 9.80 -11.13 -10.41
C ALA A 118 10.43 -10.61 -11.71
N GLU A 119 9.70 -9.81 -12.51
CA GLU A 119 10.22 -9.15 -13.70
C GLU A 119 11.32 -8.15 -13.34
N ALA A 120 11.15 -7.39 -12.24
CA ALA A 120 12.21 -6.51 -11.74
C ALA A 120 13.49 -7.28 -11.37
N ALA A 121 13.35 -8.42 -10.70
CA ALA A 121 14.47 -9.27 -10.31
C ALA A 121 15.16 -9.88 -11.53
N GLU A 122 14.40 -10.37 -12.51
CA GLU A 122 14.93 -10.89 -13.77
C GLU A 122 15.72 -9.83 -14.53
N LEU A 123 15.16 -8.64 -14.73
CA LEU A 123 15.86 -7.51 -15.34
C LEU A 123 17.20 -7.23 -14.62
N LEU A 124 17.16 -7.15 -13.28
CA LEU A 124 18.32 -6.84 -12.46
C LEU A 124 19.35 -7.97 -12.38
N SER A 125 18.94 -9.21 -12.70
CA SER A 125 19.86 -10.35 -12.78
C SER A 125 20.86 -10.22 -13.91
N HIS A 126 20.49 -9.52 -14.97
CA HIS A 126 21.33 -9.23 -16.15
C HIS A 126 22.10 -7.92 -16.04
N THR A 127 22.11 -7.28 -14.88
CA THR A 127 22.80 -6.00 -14.65
C THR A 127 23.92 -6.12 -13.65
N GLU A 128 24.79 -5.10 -13.61
CA GLU A 128 25.83 -4.94 -12.61
C GLU A 128 25.60 -3.69 -11.76
N GLY A 129 26.13 -3.71 -10.53
CA GLY A 129 26.05 -2.59 -9.60
C GLY A 129 25.11 -2.87 -8.43
N LYS A 130 25.09 -1.93 -7.49
CA LYS A 130 24.25 -2.04 -6.29
C LYS A 130 22.82 -1.58 -6.56
N ILE A 131 21.90 -2.15 -5.81
CA ILE A 131 20.46 -1.96 -5.94
C ILE A 131 19.92 -1.49 -4.60
N PHE A 132 19.11 -0.43 -4.59
CA PHE A 132 18.37 0.00 -3.42
C PHE A 132 16.89 -0.34 -3.60
N LEU A 133 16.38 -1.31 -2.81
CA LEU A 133 14.99 -1.74 -2.83
C LEU A 133 14.17 -0.92 -1.84
N THR A 134 13.13 -0.26 -2.31
CA THR A 134 12.15 0.48 -1.49
C THR A 134 10.74 -0.11 -1.60
N THR A 135 10.66 -1.40 -1.98
CA THR A 135 9.41 -2.14 -2.24
C THR A 135 8.79 -2.78 -1.00
N GLY A 136 9.47 -2.69 0.16
CA GLY A 136 9.05 -3.34 1.41
C GLY A 136 9.43 -4.83 1.46
N SER A 137 9.03 -5.52 2.54
CA SER A 137 9.49 -6.89 2.83
C SER A 137 8.75 -7.99 2.07
N LYS A 138 7.56 -7.72 1.51
CA LYS A 138 6.74 -8.76 0.87
C LYS A 138 7.41 -9.41 -0.33
N ASN A 139 8.09 -8.62 -1.14
CA ASN A 139 8.73 -9.04 -2.39
C ASN A 139 10.20 -9.44 -2.25
N LEU A 140 10.77 -9.47 -1.05
CA LEU A 140 12.17 -9.85 -0.85
C LEU A 140 12.52 -11.24 -1.40
N PRO A 141 11.64 -12.26 -1.35
CA PRO A 141 11.94 -13.56 -1.95
C PRO A 141 12.22 -13.48 -3.44
N ASP A 142 11.48 -12.67 -4.21
CA ASP A 142 11.66 -12.55 -5.66
C ASP A 142 13.07 -12.06 -6.00
N PHE A 143 13.59 -11.12 -5.22
CA PHE A 143 14.91 -10.51 -5.43
C PHE A 143 16.09 -11.41 -4.98
N THR A 144 15.85 -12.57 -4.37
CA THR A 144 16.91 -13.54 -4.11
C THR A 144 17.41 -14.21 -5.41
N ALA A 145 16.66 -14.12 -6.50
CA ALA A 145 17.07 -14.55 -7.83
C ALA A 145 18.18 -13.69 -8.44
N VAL A 146 18.38 -12.47 -7.95
CA VAL A 146 19.45 -11.58 -8.44
C VAL A 146 20.82 -12.14 -8.01
N PRO A 147 21.78 -12.36 -8.93
CA PRO A 147 23.13 -12.82 -8.58
C PRO A 147 23.78 -11.93 -7.51
N ASP A 148 24.40 -12.54 -6.52
CA ASP A 148 25.02 -11.83 -5.40
C ASP A 148 24.08 -10.88 -4.62
N TYR A 149 22.77 -11.15 -4.62
CA TYR A 149 21.76 -10.28 -4.01
C TYR A 149 22.13 -9.80 -2.61
N SER A 150 22.67 -10.69 -1.76
CA SER A 150 23.04 -10.36 -0.38
C SER A 150 24.14 -9.29 -0.27
N LYS A 151 24.96 -9.11 -1.33
CA LYS A 151 25.99 -8.09 -1.41
C LYS A 151 25.55 -6.88 -2.22
N ARG A 152 24.76 -7.11 -3.27
CA ARG A 152 24.32 -6.09 -4.21
C ARG A 152 23.13 -5.28 -3.73
N ILE A 153 22.23 -5.90 -2.95
CA ILE A 153 20.98 -5.29 -2.57
C ILE A 153 21.06 -4.70 -1.17
N ALA A 154 20.80 -3.39 -1.08
CA ALA A 154 20.37 -2.72 0.13
C ALA A 154 18.85 -2.53 0.10
N LEU A 155 18.19 -2.66 1.25
CA LEU A 155 16.73 -2.62 1.30
C LEU A 155 16.21 -1.73 2.42
N ARG A 156 15.07 -1.10 2.18
CA ARG A 156 14.32 -0.33 3.17
C ARG A 156 12.97 -0.99 3.41
N ILE A 157 12.74 -1.37 4.65
CA ILE A 157 11.56 -2.07 5.13
C ILE A 157 10.96 -1.35 6.33
N LEU A 158 9.72 -1.70 6.70
CA LEU A 158 9.12 -1.21 7.92
C LEU A 158 9.85 -1.75 9.16
N PRO A 159 9.92 -0.98 10.26
CA PRO A 159 10.53 -1.38 11.52
C PRO A 159 9.63 -2.37 12.30
N MET A 160 9.23 -3.45 11.64
CA MET A 160 8.38 -4.50 12.17
C MET A 160 9.18 -5.81 12.28
N GLN A 161 8.96 -6.58 13.35
CA GLN A 161 9.65 -7.84 13.59
C GLN A 161 9.60 -8.78 12.39
N ASP A 162 8.41 -9.01 11.82
CA ASP A 162 8.23 -9.90 10.67
C ASP A 162 9.00 -9.43 9.44
N SER A 163 9.10 -8.10 9.24
CA SER A 163 9.83 -7.54 8.11
C SER A 163 11.33 -7.78 8.22
N LEU A 164 11.87 -7.58 9.43
CA LEU A 164 13.28 -7.80 9.72
C LEU A 164 13.62 -9.29 9.73
N ALA A 165 12.81 -10.12 10.39
CA ALA A 165 12.97 -11.58 10.42
C ALA A 165 13.04 -12.15 9.00
N LYS A 166 12.09 -11.76 8.13
CA LYS A 166 12.07 -12.19 6.73
C LYS A 166 13.34 -11.79 5.96
N ALA A 167 13.86 -10.58 6.17
CA ALA A 167 15.10 -10.15 5.53
C ALA A 167 16.30 -10.99 5.99
N VAL A 168 16.38 -11.29 7.29
CA VAL A 168 17.44 -12.11 7.88
C VAL A 168 17.36 -13.56 7.42
N GLU A 169 16.17 -14.17 7.46
CA GLU A 169 15.92 -15.55 7.00
C GLU A 169 16.29 -15.75 5.52
N LEU A 170 16.04 -14.74 4.70
CA LEU A 170 16.42 -14.75 3.29
C LEU A 170 17.92 -14.47 3.07
N GLY A 171 18.72 -14.21 4.10
CA GLY A 171 20.16 -14.02 3.99
C GLY A 171 20.60 -12.61 3.53
N TYR A 172 19.74 -11.61 3.61
CA TYR A 172 20.15 -10.22 3.39
C TYR A 172 21.09 -9.76 4.52
N LYS A 173 22.18 -9.08 4.17
CA LYS A 173 23.16 -8.63 5.18
C LYS A 173 22.57 -7.54 6.07
N PRO A 174 22.69 -7.62 7.40
CA PRO A 174 22.19 -6.58 8.30
C PRO A 174 22.70 -5.16 7.96
N ALA A 175 23.95 -5.03 7.51
CA ALA A 175 24.53 -3.75 7.09
C ALA A 175 23.81 -3.11 5.88
N ASN A 176 23.03 -3.88 5.13
CA ASN A 176 22.28 -3.44 3.97
C ASN A 176 20.78 -3.29 4.27
N VAL A 177 20.35 -3.41 5.53
CA VAL A 177 18.93 -3.33 5.92
C VAL A 177 18.66 -2.04 6.67
N VAL A 178 17.74 -1.22 6.13
CA VAL A 178 17.23 -0.01 6.78
C VAL A 178 15.79 -0.25 7.22
N CYS A 179 15.53 -0.15 8.51
CA CYS A 179 14.21 -0.27 9.10
C CYS A 179 13.66 1.11 9.42
N MET A 180 12.85 1.68 8.51
CA MET A 180 12.25 3.00 8.68
C MET A 180 10.86 3.05 8.06
N GLN A 181 9.99 3.88 8.65
CA GLN A 181 8.67 4.17 8.12
C GLN A 181 8.66 5.48 7.37
N GLY A 182 8.12 5.45 6.15
CA GLY A 182 7.90 6.64 5.32
C GLY A 182 6.58 7.37 5.60
N PRO A 183 6.23 8.37 4.79
CA PRO A 183 6.97 8.81 3.59
C PRO A 183 8.31 9.48 3.93
N PHE A 184 9.17 9.64 2.93
CA PHE A 184 10.53 10.18 3.10
C PHE A 184 10.73 11.35 2.17
N GLU A 185 11.34 12.41 2.67
CA GLU A 185 11.78 13.56 1.91
C GLU A 185 12.85 13.16 0.87
N GLU A 186 12.95 13.96 -0.17
CA GLU A 186 13.89 13.75 -1.28
C GLU A 186 15.33 13.61 -0.80
N ASP A 187 15.79 14.51 0.08
CA ASP A 187 17.17 14.54 0.57
C ASP A 187 17.57 13.25 1.26
N LEU A 188 16.66 12.67 2.05
CA LEU A 188 16.91 11.39 2.72
C LEU A 188 17.00 10.24 1.69
N ASN A 189 16.15 10.25 0.67
CA ASN A 189 16.25 9.27 -0.43
C ASN A 189 17.59 9.40 -1.16
N ILE A 190 18.03 10.63 -1.49
CA ILE A 190 19.34 10.90 -2.10
C ILE A 190 20.48 10.38 -1.22
N ALA A 191 20.44 10.70 0.08
CA ALA A 191 21.46 10.27 1.04
C ALA A 191 21.59 8.75 1.09
N MET A 192 20.46 8.01 1.12
CA MET A 192 20.46 6.54 1.12
C MET A 192 20.99 5.96 -0.20
N ILE A 193 20.58 6.49 -1.35
CA ILE A 193 21.06 6.05 -2.66
C ILE A 193 22.59 6.19 -2.73
N LYS A 194 23.11 7.33 -2.29
CA LYS A 194 24.56 7.62 -2.27
C LYS A 194 25.29 6.76 -1.24
N HIS A 195 24.75 6.61 -0.02
CA HIS A 195 25.35 5.79 1.04
C HIS A 195 25.59 4.35 0.59
N PHE A 196 24.59 3.76 -0.07
CA PHE A 196 24.71 2.41 -0.61
C PHE A 196 25.41 2.33 -1.95
N ASN A 197 25.80 3.46 -2.54
CA ASN A 197 26.33 3.53 -3.91
C ASN A 197 25.42 2.78 -4.89
N ALA A 198 24.12 3.00 -4.79
CA ALA A 198 23.14 2.29 -5.58
C ALA A 198 23.09 2.81 -7.01
N LYS A 199 23.29 1.91 -7.95
CA LYS A 199 23.12 2.18 -9.38
C LYS A 199 21.65 2.13 -9.78
N TYR A 200 20.86 1.30 -9.10
CA TYR A 200 19.43 1.13 -9.36
C TYR A 200 18.62 1.46 -8.10
N LEU A 201 17.55 2.23 -8.27
CA LEU A 201 16.49 2.39 -7.26
C LEU A 201 15.25 1.64 -7.73
N VAL A 202 14.82 0.64 -6.96
CA VAL A 202 13.58 -0.09 -7.24
C VAL A 202 12.49 0.39 -6.31
N THR A 203 11.38 0.84 -6.89
CA THR A 203 10.22 1.31 -6.14
C THR A 203 8.92 0.80 -6.76
N LYS A 204 7.83 0.91 -5.99
CA LYS A 204 6.47 0.73 -6.50
C LYS A 204 5.86 2.09 -6.80
N ASP A 205 4.98 2.16 -7.81
CA ASP A 205 4.12 3.32 -7.97
C ASP A 205 3.14 3.40 -6.78
N SER A 206 3.60 4.05 -5.71
CA SER A 206 2.80 4.21 -4.48
C SER A 206 1.99 5.51 -4.47
N GLY A 207 2.07 6.31 -5.52
CA GLY A 207 1.48 7.64 -5.61
C GLY A 207 2.09 8.64 -4.61
N LYS A 208 1.58 9.86 -4.63
CA LYS A 208 2.08 10.99 -3.82
C LYS A 208 2.18 10.67 -2.33
N ALA A 209 1.14 10.07 -1.74
CA ALA A 209 1.14 9.69 -0.33
C ALA A 209 2.20 8.62 0.05
N GLY A 210 2.75 7.90 -0.92
CA GLY A 210 3.84 6.96 -0.74
C GLY A 210 5.23 7.57 -0.98
N GLY A 211 5.33 8.89 -1.21
CA GLY A 211 6.57 9.57 -1.52
C GLY A 211 7.15 9.13 -2.86
N PHE A 212 6.31 8.95 -3.87
CA PHE A 212 6.75 8.44 -5.18
C PHE A 212 7.51 9.49 -5.97
N GLU A 213 7.03 10.75 -6.00
CA GLU A 213 7.69 11.87 -6.66
C GLU A 213 9.07 12.14 -6.08
N GLU A 214 9.19 12.12 -4.74
CA GLU A 214 10.45 12.30 -4.02
C GLU A 214 11.48 11.21 -4.36
N LYS A 215 11.02 9.98 -4.62
CA LYS A 215 11.91 8.89 -5.04
C LYS A 215 12.36 9.05 -6.48
N ILE A 216 11.48 9.47 -7.40
CA ILE A 216 11.83 9.75 -8.79
C ILE A 216 12.90 10.87 -8.85
N SER A 217 12.61 11.99 -8.18
CA SER A 217 13.52 13.12 -8.13
C SER A 217 14.87 12.74 -7.51
N ALA A 218 14.84 11.98 -6.39
CA ALA A 218 16.04 11.53 -5.71
C ALA A 218 16.89 10.58 -6.59
N ALA A 219 16.29 9.65 -7.30
CA ALA A 219 17.00 8.76 -8.21
C ALA A 219 17.73 9.56 -9.30
N HIS A 220 17.03 10.50 -9.94
CA HIS A 220 17.60 11.37 -10.96
C HIS A 220 18.77 12.21 -10.42
N LYS A 221 18.59 12.88 -9.27
CA LYS A 221 19.62 13.73 -8.65
C LYS A 221 20.82 12.92 -8.11
N ALA A 222 20.61 11.68 -7.71
CA ALA A 222 21.68 10.80 -7.28
C ALA A 222 22.36 10.03 -8.42
N GLY A 223 21.85 10.12 -9.65
CA GLY A 223 22.37 9.41 -10.81
C GLY A 223 22.07 7.90 -10.80
N ALA A 224 21.00 7.48 -10.11
CA ALA A 224 20.54 6.10 -10.11
C ALA A 224 19.49 5.86 -11.20
N GLU A 225 19.57 4.72 -11.86
CA GLU A 225 18.51 4.25 -12.76
C GLU A 225 17.28 3.83 -11.96
N LEU A 226 16.10 4.29 -12.38
CA LEU A 226 14.86 4.03 -11.69
C LEU A 226 14.14 2.84 -12.33
N VAL A 227 13.82 1.82 -11.50
CA VAL A 227 12.99 0.68 -11.87
C VAL A 227 11.68 0.77 -11.10
N ILE A 228 10.56 0.89 -11.82
CA ILE A 228 9.24 1.06 -11.25
C ILE A 228 8.42 -0.21 -11.46
N ILE A 229 8.00 -0.82 -10.36
CA ILE A 229 6.98 -1.85 -10.41
C ILE A 229 5.64 -1.12 -10.55
N ALA A 230 5.03 -1.20 -11.74
CA ALA A 230 3.77 -0.54 -12.05
C ALA A 230 2.60 -1.10 -11.24
N ARG A 231 1.52 -0.35 -11.17
CA ARG A 231 0.24 -0.87 -10.68
C ARG A 231 -0.39 -1.77 -11.74
N SER A 232 -1.22 -2.70 -11.31
CA SER A 232 -2.07 -3.44 -12.24
C SER A 232 -2.95 -2.46 -13.03
N GLU A 233 -2.89 -2.52 -14.35
CA GLU A 233 -3.69 -1.65 -15.26
C GLU A 233 -5.21 -1.84 -15.08
N ASN A 234 -5.63 -2.91 -14.41
CA ASN A 234 -7.03 -3.31 -14.23
C ASN A 234 -7.64 -2.86 -12.89
N GLU A 235 -7.06 -1.87 -12.20
CA GLU A 235 -7.62 -1.36 -10.95
C GLU A 235 -8.75 -0.36 -11.24
N HIS A 236 -9.98 -0.87 -11.45
CA HIS A 236 -11.16 -0.04 -11.59
C HIS A 236 -11.69 0.40 -10.23
N GLY A 237 -11.99 1.69 -10.08
CA GLY A 237 -12.51 2.27 -8.85
C GLY A 237 -12.75 3.77 -8.96
N SER A 238 -13.05 4.38 -7.83
CA SER A 238 -13.30 5.83 -7.74
C SER A 238 -12.21 6.52 -6.90
N GLY A 239 -11.93 7.76 -7.24
CA GLY A 239 -10.99 8.60 -6.48
C GLY A 239 -11.53 8.94 -5.09
N TYR A 240 -10.62 9.44 -4.25
CA TYR A 240 -10.97 9.87 -2.88
C TYR A 240 -12.12 10.88 -2.85
N ALA A 241 -12.04 11.93 -3.68
CA ALA A 241 -13.06 12.99 -3.73
C ALA A 241 -14.43 12.45 -4.16
N ASP A 242 -14.44 11.52 -5.12
CA ASP A 242 -15.68 10.94 -5.64
C ASP A 242 -16.38 10.07 -4.59
N ILE A 243 -15.60 9.23 -3.88
CA ILE A 243 -16.16 8.39 -2.79
C ILE A 243 -16.64 9.26 -1.64
N ALA A 244 -15.87 10.26 -1.22
CA ALA A 244 -16.27 11.17 -0.15
C ALA A 244 -17.56 11.93 -0.52
N ALA A 245 -17.65 12.45 -1.75
CA ALA A 245 -18.84 13.12 -2.26
C ALA A 245 -20.05 12.18 -2.32
N LEU A 246 -19.87 10.95 -2.79
CA LEU A 246 -20.91 9.93 -2.83
C LEU A 246 -21.47 9.63 -1.44
N MET A 247 -20.58 9.43 -0.44
CA MET A 247 -20.99 9.15 0.93
C MET A 247 -21.70 10.34 1.58
N LYS A 248 -21.21 11.57 1.38
CA LYS A 248 -21.90 12.78 1.84
C LYS A 248 -23.28 12.88 1.23
N LYS A 249 -23.42 12.69 -0.07
CA LYS A 249 -24.74 12.73 -0.75
C LYS A 249 -25.72 11.70 -0.21
N ARG A 250 -25.23 10.50 0.21
CA ARG A 250 -26.09 9.43 0.75
C ARG A 250 -26.53 9.67 2.18
N TYR A 251 -25.66 10.25 2.99
CA TYR A 251 -25.81 10.25 4.44
C TYR A 251 -25.89 11.63 5.08
N GLN A 252 -25.55 12.71 4.36
CA GLN A 252 -25.87 14.05 4.85
C GLN A 252 -27.41 14.19 4.91
N THR A 253 -27.93 14.43 6.10
CA THR A 253 -29.31 14.88 6.29
C THR A 253 -29.43 16.24 5.57
N ALA A 254 -30.40 16.36 4.68
CA ALA A 254 -30.80 17.70 4.19
C ALA A 254 -31.20 18.53 5.43
N GLU A 255 -30.50 19.65 5.63
CA GLU A 255 -30.93 20.68 6.58
C GLU A 255 -32.27 21.27 6.16
#